data_13aa39f204ed60108f810ce007b95c06
#
_entry.id   13aa39f204ed60108f810ce007b95c06
#
_cell.length_a   1.000
_cell.length_b   1.000
_cell.length_c   1.000
_cell.angle_alpha   90.00
_cell.angle_beta   90.00
_cell.angle_gamma   90.00
#
_symmetry.space_group_name_H-M   'P 1'
#
loop_
_entity.id
_entity.type
_entity.pdbx_description
1 polymer ?
#
loop_
_entity_poly.entity_id
_entity_poly.type
_entity_poly.pdbx_seq_one_letter_code
_entity_poly.pdbx_strand_id
1 'polypeptide(L)'
;DIDSKALKQRQKVLDKLAVQLQSENPKPIKVRKSKTRRETHFKVGDVLAVKFENDYGAVFVSDVDQSPRKIEYHLACTRLLQEEKPTMEQFLNSKIACRKDNTNFGIDTDCWFNHKDLGLLLDDLEIIGNVELYPCKLWKLAPAGTLEDIYEEITDNPRIGKLRLIDTYELVKKVIQK
;
A
#
# COMPACT_ATOMS: atom_id res chain seq x y z
N ASP A 1 -50.87 31.76 -26.56
CA ASP A 1 -49.79 32.79 -26.73
C ASP A 1 -48.62 32.69 -25.75
N ILE A 2 -48.82 32.10 -24.57
CA ILE A 2 -47.71 31.90 -23.61
C ILE A 2 -46.71 30.85 -24.13
N ASP A 3 -47.14 29.81 -24.81
CA ASP A 3 -46.30 28.76 -25.38
C ASP A 3 -45.39 29.28 -26.51
N SER A 4 -45.87 30.17 -27.36
CA SER A 4 -45.06 30.66 -28.48
C SER A 4 -43.93 31.60 -28.00
N LYS A 5 -44.14 32.30 -26.90
CA LYS A 5 -43.13 33.17 -26.27
C LYS A 5 -42.05 32.35 -25.55
N ALA A 6 -42.45 31.29 -24.88
CA ALA A 6 -41.56 30.34 -24.23
C ALA A 6 -40.70 29.58 -25.25
N LEU A 7 -41.28 29.15 -26.37
CA LEU A 7 -40.56 28.49 -27.46
C LEU A 7 -39.48 29.40 -28.08
N LYS A 8 -39.84 30.68 -28.37
CA LYS A 8 -38.87 31.65 -28.89
C LYS A 8 -37.72 31.93 -27.91
N GLN A 9 -38.01 31.90 -26.62
CA GLN A 9 -37.01 32.11 -25.60
C GLN A 9 -36.07 30.92 -25.44
N ARG A 10 -36.59 29.70 -25.51
CA ARG A 10 -35.80 28.45 -25.55
C ARG A 10 -34.91 28.40 -26.79
N GLN A 11 -35.45 28.77 -27.97
CA GLN A 11 -34.67 28.78 -29.20
C GLN A 11 -33.48 29.74 -29.10
N LYS A 12 -33.67 30.96 -28.57
CA LYS A 12 -32.59 31.92 -28.34
C LYS A 12 -31.50 31.39 -27.41
N VAL A 13 -31.88 30.64 -26.39
CA VAL A 13 -30.90 30.03 -25.44
C VAL A 13 -30.10 28.92 -26.12
N LEU A 14 -30.77 28.08 -26.92
CA LEU A 14 -30.10 27.03 -27.68
C LEU A 14 -29.16 27.59 -28.73
N ASP A 15 -29.57 28.66 -29.47
CA ASP A 15 -28.70 29.32 -30.44
C ASP A 15 -27.45 29.92 -29.78
N LYS A 16 -27.62 30.56 -28.61
CA LYS A 16 -26.47 31.04 -27.83
C LYS A 16 -25.53 29.93 -27.37
N LEU A 17 -26.07 28.81 -26.89
CA LEU A 17 -25.29 27.64 -26.49
C LEU A 17 -24.55 27.02 -27.68
N ALA A 18 -25.21 26.92 -28.84
CA ALA A 18 -24.60 26.42 -30.08
C ALA A 18 -23.39 27.31 -30.50
N VAL A 19 -23.57 28.62 -30.48
CA VAL A 19 -22.47 29.55 -30.77
C VAL A 19 -21.34 29.45 -29.75
N GLN A 20 -21.66 29.30 -28.46
CA GLN A 20 -20.63 29.10 -27.42
C GLN A 20 -19.85 27.80 -27.57
N LEU A 21 -20.52 26.71 -27.95
CA LEU A 21 -19.88 25.43 -28.16
C LEU A 21 -19.00 25.37 -29.42
N GLN A 22 -19.34 26.19 -30.41
CA GLN A 22 -18.58 26.30 -31.66
C GLN A 22 -17.46 27.36 -31.59
N SER A 23 -17.52 28.28 -30.62
CA SER A 23 -16.47 29.26 -30.42
C SER A 23 -15.26 28.67 -29.71
N GLU A 24 -14.06 29.10 -30.10
CA GLU A 24 -12.87 28.76 -29.34
C GLU A 24 -13.04 29.19 -27.87
N ASN A 25 -12.71 28.26 -26.96
CA ASN A 25 -12.81 28.53 -25.53
C ASN A 25 -11.90 29.71 -25.14
N PRO A 26 -12.44 30.89 -24.82
CA PRO A 26 -11.63 32.06 -24.52
C PRO A 26 -10.78 31.92 -23.25
N LYS A 27 -11.05 30.88 -22.46
CA LYS A 27 -10.25 30.50 -21.29
C LYS A 27 -9.93 29.01 -21.35
N PRO A 28 -8.93 28.59 -22.16
CA PRO A 28 -8.55 27.21 -22.19
C PRO A 28 -8.21 26.79 -20.78
N ILE A 29 -8.81 25.67 -20.33
CA ILE A 29 -8.52 25.09 -19.02
C ILE A 29 -7.02 24.82 -19.01
N LYS A 30 -6.29 25.55 -18.16
CA LYS A 30 -4.87 25.25 -17.95
C LYS A 30 -4.80 23.81 -17.50
N VAL A 31 -4.39 22.92 -18.40
CA VAL A 31 -4.09 21.52 -18.07
C VAL A 31 -3.04 21.58 -16.97
N ARG A 32 -3.44 21.26 -15.75
CA ARG A 32 -2.50 21.16 -14.64
C ARG A 32 -1.48 20.11 -15.08
N LYS A 33 -0.24 20.55 -15.29
CA LYS A 33 0.86 19.60 -15.48
C LYS A 33 0.75 18.55 -14.38
N SER A 34 0.68 17.29 -14.77
CA SER A 34 0.70 16.17 -13.85
C SER A 34 1.86 16.42 -12.88
N LYS A 35 1.58 16.41 -11.58
CA LYS A 35 2.65 16.52 -10.60
C LYS A 35 3.60 15.36 -10.87
N THR A 36 4.89 15.65 -10.91
CA THR A 36 5.94 14.66 -11.04
C THR A 36 5.63 13.52 -10.07
N ARG A 37 5.62 12.29 -10.57
CA ARG A 37 5.34 11.11 -9.75
C ARG A 37 6.40 11.09 -8.64
N ARG A 38 5.98 11.00 -7.39
CA ARG A 38 6.93 10.91 -6.27
C ARG A 38 7.70 9.60 -6.39
N GLU A 39 8.97 9.62 -6.11
CA GLU A 39 9.77 8.41 -6.01
C GLU A 39 9.34 7.59 -4.78
N THR A 40 9.34 6.29 -4.93
CA THR A 40 9.03 5.37 -3.84
C THR A 40 10.30 5.12 -3.02
N HIS A 41 10.17 4.95 -1.70
CA HIS A 41 11.29 4.58 -0.83
C HIS A 41 11.74 3.14 -1.10
N PHE A 42 10.79 2.25 -1.34
CA PHE A 42 11.00 0.82 -1.56
C PHE A 42 10.21 0.33 -2.76
N LYS A 43 10.60 -0.83 -3.27
CA LYS A 43 9.93 -1.54 -4.38
C LYS A 43 9.31 -2.82 -3.86
N VAL A 44 8.32 -3.33 -4.60
CA VAL A 44 7.75 -4.65 -4.35
C VAL A 44 8.86 -5.70 -4.39
N GLY A 45 8.88 -6.56 -3.40
CA GLY A 45 9.89 -7.59 -3.21
C GLY A 45 11.13 -7.17 -2.41
N ASP A 46 11.31 -5.89 -2.10
CA ASP A 46 12.41 -5.48 -1.22
C ASP A 46 12.25 -6.13 0.15
N VAL A 47 13.30 -6.76 0.61
CA VAL A 47 13.41 -7.37 1.94
C VAL A 47 14.15 -6.43 2.84
N LEU A 48 13.54 -6.09 3.97
CA LEU A 48 14.03 -5.09 4.90
C LEU A 48 14.37 -5.74 6.24
N ALA A 49 15.56 -5.45 6.75
CA ALA A 49 15.84 -5.60 8.17
C ALA A 49 15.23 -4.40 8.88
N VAL A 50 14.50 -4.65 9.95
CA VAL A 50 13.89 -3.63 10.81
C VAL A 50 14.64 -3.61 12.13
N LYS A 51 15.23 -2.46 12.46
CA LYS A 51 15.94 -2.28 13.70
C LYS A 51 14.99 -1.81 14.80
N PHE A 52 14.93 -2.55 15.89
CA PHE A 52 14.30 -2.16 17.14
C PHE A 52 15.36 -1.77 18.17
N GLU A 53 14.97 -1.39 19.38
CA GLU A 53 15.94 -0.97 20.41
C GLU A 53 17.03 -2.01 20.69
N ASN A 54 16.64 -3.29 20.85
CA ASN A 54 17.53 -4.38 21.22
C ASN A 54 17.59 -5.51 20.20
N ASP A 55 16.69 -5.50 19.24
CA ASP A 55 16.48 -6.62 18.33
C ASP A 55 16.36 -6.13 16.87
N TYR A 56 16.43 -7.07 15.97
CA TYR A 56 16.13 -6.89 14.56
C TYR A 56 15.04 -7.85 14.12
N GLY A 57 14.09 -7.32 13.36
CA GLY A 57 13.11 -8.12 12.65
C GLY A 57 13.39 -8.16 11.15
N ALA A 58 12.60 -8.94 10.42
CA ALA A 58 12.61 -8.94 8.97
C ALA A 58 11.19 -8.84 8.40
N VAL A 59 11.03 -7.94 7.44
CA VAL A 59 9.79 -7.74 6.69
C VAL A 59 10.10 -7.69 5.20
N PHE A 60 9.09 -7.83 4.35
CA PHE A 60 9.25 -7.59 2.93
C PHE A 60 8.09 -6.75 2.38
N VAL A 61 8.37 -6.00 1.34
CA VAL A 61 7.38 -5.16 0.68
C VAL A 61 6.52 -6.04 -0.22
N SER A 62 5.31 -6.35 0.21
CA SER A 62 4.38 -7.21 -0.52
C SER A 62 3.66 -6.50 -1.65
N ASP A 63 3.41 -5.19 -1.50
CA ASP A 63 2.77 -4.36 -2.51
C ASP A 63 3.13 -2.88 -2.31
N VAL A 64 3.04 -2.11 -3.40
CA VAL A 64 3.18 -0.64 -3.39
C VAL A 64 2.06 -0.04 -4.21
N ASP A 65 1.05 0.49 -3.55
CA ASP A 65 -0.03 1.21 -4.23
C ASP A 65 0.39 2.66 -4.51
N GLN A 66 0.72 2.92 -5.77
CA GLN A 66 1.18 4.24 -6.21
C GLN A 66 0.18 4.91 -7.13
N SER A 67 -0.44 5.97 -6.62
CA SER A 67 -1.28 6.89 -7.38
C SER A 67 -0.66 8.29 -7.45
N PRO A 68 -1.16 9.20 -8.32
CA PRO A 68 -0.64 10.57 -8.39
C PRO A 68 -0.75 11.37 -7.08
N ARG A 69 -1.58 10.92 -6.14
CA ARG A 69 -1.85 11.62 -4.88
C ARG A 69 -1.38 10.87 -3.64
N LYS A 70 -1.20 9.56 -3.75
CA LYS A 70 -1.02 8.68 -2.61
C LYS A 70 -0.01 7.59 -2.96
N ILE A 71 0.88 7.29 -2.05
CA ILE A 71 1.73 6.11 -2.09
C ILE A 71 1.53 5.39 -0.76
N GLU A 72 1.22 4.11 -0.83
CA GLU A 72 1.10 3.21 0.30
C GLU A 72 1.97 2.00 0.08
N TYR A 73 2.57 1.52 1.15
CA TYR A 73 3.44 0.36 1.18
C TYR A 73 2.82 -0.71 2.06
N HIS A 74 2.81 -1.92 1.57
CA HIS A 74 2.37 -3.09 2.31
C HIS A 74 3.60 -3.87 2.74
N LEU A 75 3.77 -4.01 4.05
CA LEU A 75 4.89 -4.73 4.65
C LEU A 75 4.35 -6.03 5.26
N ALA A 76 4.75 -7.15 4.69
CA ALA A 76 4.47 -8.45 5.25
C ALA A 76 5.58 -8.82 6.23
N CYS A 77 5.20 -9.05 7.49
CA CYS A 77 6.12 -9.34 8.57
C CYS A 77 6.47 -10.84 8.60
N THR A 78 7.70 -11.13 9.03
CA THR A 78 8.10 -12.50 9.36
C THR A 78 8.17 -12.69 10.87
N ARG A 79 8.27 -13.94 11.33
CA ARG A 79 8.49 -14.29 12.75
C ARG A 79 9.96 -14.19 13.17
N LEU A 80 10.79 -13.61 12.35
CA LEU A 80 12.20 -13.44 12.63
C LEU A 80 12.40 -12.25 13.56
N LEU A 81 12.85 -12.53 14.76
CA LEU A 81 13.27 -11.55 15.77
C LEU A 81 14.53 -12.06 16.44
N GLN A 82 15.61 -11.31 16.40
CA GLN A 82 16.93 -11.70 16.89
C GLN A 82 17.80 -10.48 17.21
N GLU A 83 18.82 -10.65 18.03
CA GLU A 83 19.75 -9.58 18.42
C GLU A 83 20.61 -9.07 17.26
N GLU A 84 20.92 -9.94 16.30
CA GLU A 84 21.75 -9.61 15.16
C GLU A 84 20.90 -9.27 13.92
N LYS A 85 21.43 -8.41 13.07
CA LYS A 85 20.80 -8.07 11.80
C LYS A 85 20.57 -9.31 10.94
N PRO A 86 19.33 -9.56 10.45
CA PRO A 86 19.01 -10.74 9.68
C PRO A 86 19.68 -10.76 8.31
N THR A 87 20.06 -11.96 7.88
CA THR A 87 20.53 -12.21 6.53
C THR A 87 19.38 -12.66 5.62
N MET A 88 19.60 -12.60 4.30
CA MET A 88 18.64 -13.14 3.33
C MET A 88 18.38 -14.64 3.52
N GLU A 89 19.37 -15.39 3.92
CA GLU A 89 19.20 -16.84 4.20
C GLU A 89 18.27 -17.06 5.39
N GLN A 90 18.46 -16.32 6.48
CA GLN A 90 17.59 -16.38 7.65
C GLN A 90 16.18 -15.95 7.31
N PHE A 91 16.04 -14.84 6.55
CA PHE A 91 14.73 -14.39 6.05
C PHE A 91 14.05 -15.49 5.24
N LEU A 92 14.73 -16.09 4.25
CA LEU A 92 14.18 -17.15 3.41
C LEU A 92 13.81 -18.42 4.17
N ASN A 93 14.36 -18.67 5.33
CA ASN A 93 14.04 -19.78 6.21
C ASN A 93 13.05 -19.43 7.33
N SER A 94 12.68 -18.14 7.47
CA SER A 94 11.73 -17.68 8.49
C SER A 94 10.29 -18.04 8.13
N LYS A 95 9.34 -17.73 8.96
CA LYS A 95 7.90 -17.91 8.74
C LYS A 95 7.23 -16.55 8.61
N ILE A 96 6.16 -16.45 7.86
CA ILE A 96 5.36 -15.23 7.79
C ILE A 96 4.51 -15.10 9.05
N ALA A 97 4.48 -13.93 9.65
CA ALA A 97 3.49 -13.56 10.64
C ALA A 97 2.17 -13.34 9.92
N CYS A 98 1.18 -14.17 10.18
CA CYS A 98 -0.12 -14.07 9.51
C CYS A 98 -1.26 -14.46 10.45
N ARG A 99 -2.44 -13.97 10.12
CA ARG A 99 -3.69 -14.25 10.82
C ARG A 99 -4.72 -14.81 9.85
N LYS A 100 -5.56 -15.70 10.32
CA LYS A 100 -6.67 -16.23 9.54
C LYS A 100 -7.95 -15.59 9.99
N ASP A 101 -8.66 -14.96 9.06
CA ASP A 101 -10.02 -14.51 9.28
C ASP A 101 -10.96 -15.71 9.47
N ASN A 102 -11.87 -15.60 10.47
CA ASN A 102 -12.90 -16.59 10.71
C ASN A 102 -13.96 -16.68 9.59
N THR A 103 -13.96 -15.74 8.67
CA THR A 103 -14.91 -15.67 7.56
C THR A 103 -14.45 -16.41 6.31
N ASN A 104 -13.31 -17.06 6.29
CA ASN A 104 -12.69 -17.72 5.14
C ASN A 104 -12.31 -16.79 3.97
N PHE A 105 -12.28 -15.48 4.17
CA PHE A 105 -11.97 -14.53 3.10
C PHE A 105 -10.48 -14.31 2.87
N GLY A 106 -9.62 -14.83 3.70
CA GLY A 106 -8.19 -14.70 3.43
C GLY A 106 -7.27 -14.91 4.62
N ILE A 107 -6.03 -14.54 4.39
CA ILE A 107 -4.95 -14.55 5.36
C ILE A 107 -4.42 -13.14 5.41
N ASP A 108 -4.52 -12.52 6.56
CA ASP A 108 -3.95 -11.20 6.81
C ASP A 108 -2.49 -11.35 7.18
N THR A 109 -1.61 -10.72 6.41
CA THR A 109 -0.17 -10.92 6.54
C THR A 109 0.61 -9.63 6.53
N ASP A 110 -0.01 -8.52 6.19
CA ASP A 110 0.70 -7.26 6.05
C ASP A 110 0.07 -6.11 6.84
N CYS A 111 0.91 -5.17 7.21
CA CYS A 111 0.54 -3.84 7.67
C CYS A 111 0.87 -2.83 6.57
N TRP A 112 0.11 -1.76 6.47
CA TRP A 112 0.34 -0.77 5.44
C TRP A 112 0.65 0.61 6.01
N PHE A 113 1.60 1.26 5.37
CA PHE A 113 2.09 2.58 5.72
C PHE A 113 1.82 3.58 4.60
N ASN A 114 1.47 4.79 4.93
CA ASN A 114 1.55 5.87 3.96
C ASN A 114 3.02 6.31 3.76
N HIS A 115 3.27 6.95 2.63
CA HIS A 115 4.62 7.38 2.24
C HIS A 115 5.32 8.29 3.26
N LYS A 116 4.56 9.13 3.96
CA LYS A 116 5.12 10.07 4.94
C LYS A 116 5.55 9.33 6.21
N ASP A 117 4.69 8.47 6.73
CA ASP A 117 4.95 7.77 7.99
C ASP A 117 6.08 6.75 7.81
N LEU A 118 6.09 6.01 6.70
CA LEU A 118 7.23 5.14 6.37
C LEU A 118 8.53 5.92 6.20
N GLY A 119 8.45 7.13 5.64
CA GLY A 119 9.59 8.03 5.50
C GLY A 119 10.24 8.45 6.82
N LEU A 120 9.52 8.38 7.93
CA LEU A 120 10.07 8.67 9.27
C LEU A 120 10.84 7.49 9.85
N LEU A 121 10.67 6.29 9.30
CA LEU A 121 11.27 5.06 9.78
C LEU A 121 12.47 4.59 8.95
N LEU A 122 12.87 5.36 7.93
CA LEU A 122 13.91 4.93 6.98
C LEU A 122 15.27 4.65 7.63
N ASP A 123 15.59 5.32 8.73
CA ASP A 123 16.86 5.11 9.46
C ASP A 123 16.87 3.75 10.17
N ASP A 124 15.70 3.18 10.44
CA ASP A 124 15.54 1.88 11.10
C ASP A 124 15.24 0.76 10.11
N LEU A 125 15.14 1.06 8.81
CA LEU A 125 14.80 0.12 7.75
C LEU A 125 15.96 0.00 6.76
N GLU A 126 16.54 -1.19 6.67
CA GLU A 126 17.65 -1.44 5.75
C GLU A 126 17.33 -2.55 4.76
N ILE A 127 17.52 -2.28 3.46
CA ILE A 127 17.33 -3.31 2.42
C ILE A 127 18.45 -4.34 2.54
N ILE A 128 18.09 -5.59 2.80
CA ILE A 128 19.01 -6.73 2.86
C ILE A 128 18.97 -7.60 1.60
N GLY A 129 17.99 -7.37 0.75
CA GLY A 129 17.86 -8.07 -0.52
C GLY A 129 16.54 -7.80 -1.21
N ASN A 130 16.30 -8.51 -2.28
CA ASN A 130 15.05 -8.46 -3.02
C ASN A 130 14.63 -9.88 -3.40
N VAL A 131 13.32 -10.11 -3.46
CA VAL A 131 12.72 -11.38 -3.85
C VAL A 131 11.65 -11.14 -4.90
N GLU A 132 11.55 -12.05 -5.85
CA GLU A 132 10.46 -12.05 -6.80
C GLU A 132 9.22 -12.66 -6.13
N LEU A 133 8.18 -11.85 -5.97
CA LEU A 133 6.96 -12.28 -5.30
C LEU A 133 6.06 -13.06 -6.24
N TYR A 134 5.56 -14.19 -5.75
CA TYR A 134 4.50 -14.91 -6.42
C TYR A 134 3.19 -14.12 -6.29
N PRO A 135 2.37 -14.02 -7.36
CA PRO A 135 1.08 -13.36 -7.26
C PRO A 135 0.16 -14.12 -6.30
N CYS A 136 0.21 -13.78 -5.05
CA CYS A 136 -0.68 -14.29 -4.03
C CYS A 136 -1.51 -13.14 -3.44
N LYS A 137 -2.67 -13.49 -2.93
CA LYS A 137 -3.52 -12.53 -2.24
C LYS A 137 -3.06 -12.43 -0.79
N LEU A 138 -2.11 -11.54 -0.55
CA LEU A 138 -1.86 -11.04 0.79
C LEU A 138 -2.90 -9.97 1.09
N TRP A 139 -3.56 -10.09 2.23
CA TRP A 139 -4.63 -9.20 2.62
C TRP A 139 -4.11 -8.14 3.58
N LYS A 140 -4.64 -6.95 3.41
CA LYS A 140 -4.28 -5.78 4.20
C LYS A 140 -4.94 -5.87 5.58
N LEU A 141 -4.15 -5.92 6.63
CA LEU A 141 -4.65 -5.99 7.97
C LEU A 141 -5.14 -4.64 8.47
N ALA A 142 -4.22 -3.76 8.79
CA ALA A 142 -4.51 -2.49 9.42
C ALA A 142 -3.49 -1.44 9.02
N PRO A 143 -3.86 -0.16 9.05
CA PRO A 143 -2.88 0.90 8.91
C PRO A 143 -1.87 0.84 10.05
N ALA A 144 -0.61 1.00 9.71
CA ALA A 144 0.49 1.10 10.63
C ALA A 144 1.19 2.45 10.44
N GLY A 145 1.88 2.94 11.43
CA GLY A 145 2.56 4.24 11.39
C GLY A 145 3.87 4.26 12.13
N THR A 146 4.17 3.24 12.91
CA THR A 146 5.30 3.18 13.82
C THR A 146 6.05 1.86 13.73
N LEU A 147 7.28 1.83 14.24
CA LEU A 147 8.04 0.58 14.41
C LEU A 147 7.35 -0.39 15.37
N GLU A 148 6.64 0.14 16.34
CA GLU A 148 5.89 -0.64 17.32
C GLU A 148 4.80 -1.47 16.67
N ASP A 149 4.15 -0.93 15.63
CA ASP A 149 3.18 -1.66 14.82
C ASP A 149 3.82 -2.87 14.14
N ILE A 150 5.03 -2.71 13.60
CA ILE A 150 5.78 -3.82 12.98
C ILE A 150 6.20 -4.84 14.06
N TYR A 151 6.70 -4.38 15.19
CA TYR A 151 7.12 -5.23 16.29
C TYR A 151 5.98 -6.10 16.82
N GLU A 152 4.80 -5.51 16.99
CA GLU A 152 3.62 -6.25 17.43
C GLU A 152 3.18 -7.32 16.40
N GLU A 153 3.26 -7.02 15.11
CA GLU A 153 2.95 -8.02 14.08
C GLU A 153 3.96 -9.18 14.08
N ILE A 154 5.25 -8.91 14.32
CA ILE A 154 6.29 -9.93 14.42
C ILE A 154 6.09 -10.81 15.65
N THR A 155 5.78 -10.22 16.80
CA THR A 155 5.69 -10.92 18.09
C THR A 155 4.33 -11.51 18.38
N ASP A 156 3.34 -11.25 17.55
CA ASP A 156 2.08 -11.95 17.67
C ASP A 156 1.05 -11.39 18.65
N ASN A 157 1.02 -10.10 18.82
CA ASN A 157 0.02 -9.48 19.65
C ASN A 157 -1.26 -9.19 18.82
N PRO A 158 -2.35 -9.98 18.94
CA PRO A 158 -3.53 -9.79 18.11
C PRO A 158 -4.27 -8.53 18.57
N ARG A 159 -4.11 -7.43 17.86
CA ARG A 159 -4.91 -6.21 18.07
C ARG A 159 -6.39 -6.41 17.79
N ILE A 160 -6.72 -7.39 16.97
CA ILE A 160 -8.08 -7.64 16.52
C ILE A 160 -8.53 -8.99 17.05
N GLY A 161 -9.30 -8.97 18.12
CA GLY A 161 -9.65 -10.12 18.96
C GLY A 161 -10.46 -11.25 18.30
N LYS A 162 -10.62 -11.25 16.99
CA LYS A 162 -11.32 -12.33 16.26
C LYS A 162 -10.43 -13.12 15.30
N LEU A 163 -9.19 -12.71 15.11
CA LEU A 163 -8.28 -13.35 14.17
C LEU A 163 -7.47 -14.44 14.87
N ARG A 164 -7.45 -15.62 14.28
CA ARG A 164 -6.59 -16.72 14.75
C ARG A 164 -5.23 -16.58 14.12
N LEU A 165 -4.24 -16.64 14.97
CA LEU A 165 -2.87 -16.67 14.52
C LEU A 165 -2.53 -18.00 13.88
N ILE A 166 -1.88 -17.95 12.75
CA ILE A 166 -1.35 -19.12 12.07
C ILE A 166 0.16 -19.08 12.19
N ASP A 167 0.69 -19.82 13.19
CA ASP A 167 2.12 -19.86 13.48
C ASP A 167 3.00 -20.45 12.40
N THR A 168 2.45 -21.04 11.37
CA THR A 168 3.20 -21.97 10.55
C THR A 168 3.03 -21.80 9.07
N TYR A 169 2.89 -20.56 8.59
CA TYR A 169 3.17 -20.44 7.18
C TYR A 169 4.68 -20.60 6.96
N GLU A 170 5.03 -21.72 6.32
CA GLU A 170 6.32 -21.81 5.70
C GLU A 170 6.35 -20.76 4.61
N LEU A 171 6.75 -19.67 5.07
CA LEU A 171 7.29 -18.81 4.49
C LEU A 171 7.21 -18.42 3.22
N VAL A 172 7.71 -17.44 3.11
CA VAL A 172 8.27 -16.82 1.97
C VAL A 172 8.44 -17.74 0.75
N LYS A 173 8.93 -18.96 0.90
CA LYS A 173 9.00 -19.94 -0.21
C LYS A 173 7.67 -20.29 -0.88
N LYS A 174 6.55 -20.06 -0.23
CA LYS A 174 5.21 -20.22 -0.83
C LYS A 174 4.69 -18.94 -1.49
N VAL A 175 5.23 -17.79 -1.13
CA VAL A 175 4.87 -16.48 -1.67
C VAL A 175 5.92 -15.92 -2.63
N ILE A 176 7.14 -16.49 -2.62
CA ILE A 176 8.22 -16.11 -3.51
C ILE A 176 8.28 -17.07 -4.70
N GLN A 177 8.40 -16.53 -5.87
CA GLN A 177 8.75 -17.28 -7.07
C GLN A 177 10.29 -17.37 -7.14
N LYS A 178 10.82 -18.57 -7.28
CA LYS A 178 12.25 -18.79 -7.57
C LYS A 178 12.55 -18.53 -9.03
#